data_f357dcdf4903f6e56bf3590c36042cd1
#
_entry.id   f357dcdf4903f6e56bf3590c36042cd1
#
_cell.length_a   1.000
_cell.length_b   1.000
_cell.length_c   1.000
_cell.angle_alpha   90.00
_cell.angle_beta   90.00
_cell.angle_gamma   90.00
#
_symmetry.space_group_name_H-M   'P 1'
#
loop_
_entity.id
_entity.type
_entity.pdbx_description
1 polymer ?
#
loop_
_entity_poly.entity_id
_entity_poly.type
_entity_poly.pdbx_seq_one_letter_code
_entity_poly.pdbx_strand_id
1 'polypeptide(L)'
;MYQEASKDVSKYLANPVNAYLLVKRLTSDWRQVEGVMVQNIGSAIVQNITQHRNVLRFPSDEDLNGAAVGLMRLQDTYMLDTHSLAEGKLLGKKYSRQLTAGDCWELGRQSYMNGDHYHTVLWMGEALNKFIVDSNEAVKREEIIEHLAFSTYKQGNVKEALQLTHELLRIVPYHERALTNVKYYEDILHQLGVIQLRKENQDMVNKMGVFDTTTLKLKKPPGTAGIPTDHWENYEKLCRGEKLMDHKIVARLRCRYVTNNVPYFFIQPVKMEEASLKPWLVLFHDVINNEEIETVKKLAQPRLQRSTVQNSLTGESEPTKYRIAKAAFLQNNEHDQVYKMNRRVGDXXXXXXXXXVYKMNRRVGDITGLDMVTAEDLQVCNYGIGGHYEPHYDFARKGEIQKDFGWGNRIATWLFYMSDVEAGXXXXXXXXXXXXXVIESLLGCFT
;
A
#
# COMPACT_ATOMS: atom_id res chain seq x y z
N MET A 1 21.29 -1.24 -13.24
CA MET A 1 20.36 -1.85 -12.28
C MET A 1 21.02 -2.96 -11.44
N TYR A 2 21.43 -4.11 -12.02
CA TYR A 2 22.06 -5.20 -11.23
C TYR A 2 23.29 -4.73 -10.44
N GLN A 3 24.20 -4.00 -11.08
CA GLN A 3 25.42 -3.48 -10.44
C GLN A 3 25.13 -2.48 -9.31
N GLU A 4 24.02 -1.79 -9.35
CA GLU A 4 23.60 -0.87 -8.30
C GLU A 4 22.90 -1.64 -7.17
N ALA A 5 22.00 -2.54 -7.55
CA ALA A 5 21.26 -3.35 -6.58
C ALA A 5 22.18 -4.27 -5.76
N SER A 6 23.21 -4.84 -6.40
CA SER A 6 24.13 -5.78 -5.72
C SER A 6 25.00 -5.13 -4.62
N LYS A 7 25.08 -3.79 -4.60
CA LYS A 7 25.82 -3.08 -3.54
C LYS A 7 25.05 -3.12 -2.19
N ASP A 8 23.74 -2.99 -2.24
CA ASP A 8 22.84 -3.05 -1.08
C ASP A 8 21.42 -3.29 -1.58
N VAL A 9 21.02 -4.54 -1.57
CA VAL A 9 19.74 -4.99 -2.12
C VAL A 9 18.57 -4.37 -1.34
N SER A 10 18.67 -4.34 -0.01
CA SER A 10 17.60 -3.84 0.85
C SER A 10 17.35 -2.34 0.60
N LYS A 11 18.42 -1.56 0.57
CA LYS A 11 18.36 -0.12 0.29
C LYS A 11 17.84 0.17 -1.13
N TYR A 12 18.28 -0.64 -2.11
CA TYR A 12 17.85 -0.49 -3.50
C TYR A 12 16.33 -0.75 -3.63
N LEU A 13 15.84 -1.81 -3.00
CA LEU A 13 14.42 -2.21 -3.07
C LEU A 13 13.51 -1.40 -2.13
N ALA A 14 14.07 -0.67 -1.17
CA ALA A 14 13.29 0.27 -0.36
C ALA A 14 12.71 1.43 -1.19
N ASN A 15 13.27 1.68 -2.37
CA ASN A 15 12.69 2.64 -3.31
C ASN A 15 11.50 1.99 -4.05
N PRO A 16 10.26 2.54 -3.95
CA PRO A 16 9.09 1.92 -4.56
C PRO A 16 9.14 1.86 -6.09
N VAL A 17 9.83 2.79 -6.75
CA VAL A 17 10.02 2.76 -8.20
C VAL A 17 10.93 1.58 -8.59
N ASN A 18 12.01 1.36 -7.86
CA ASN A 18 12.92 0.24 -8.10
C ASN A 18 12.21 -1.10 -7.85
N ALA A 19 11.41 -1.19 -6.81
CA ALA A 19 10.61 -2.37 -6.49
C ALA A 19 9.61 -2.67 -7.61
N TYR A 20 8.87 -1.65 -8.06
CA TYR A 20 7.94 -1.77 -9.21
C TYR A 20 8.68 -2.24 -10.47
N LEU A 21 9.81 -1.61 -10.80
CA LEU A 21 10.58 -1.96 -12.01
C LEU A 21 11.11 -3.40 -11.95
N LEU A 22 11.50 -3.88 -10.77
CA LEU A 22 11.94 -5.28 -10.61
C LEU A 22 10.77 -6.24 -10.87
N VAL A 23 9.61 -5.98 -10.26
CA VAL A 23 8.41 -6.82 -10.44
C VAL A 23 7.96 -6.79 -11.92
N LYS A 24 7.91 -5.60 -12.53
CA LYS A 24 7.56 -5.44 -13.96
C LYS A 24 8.48 -6.27 -14.85
N ARG A 25 9.80 -6.23 -14.60
CA ARG A 25 10.77 -7.04 -15.38
C ARG A 25 10.55 -8.52 -15.24
N LEU A 26 10.29 -8.97 -14.01
CA LEU A 26 10.10 -10.40 -13.74
C LEU A 26 8.71 -10.92 -14.14
N THR A 27 7.81 -10.01 -14.52
CA THR A 27 6.47 -10.35 -15.03
C THR A 27 6.34 -10.01 -16.52
N SER A 28 5.91 -8.80 -16.83
CA SER A 28 5.54 -8.41 -18.22
C SER A 28 6.73 -8.39 -19.17
N ASP A 29 7.87 -7.79 -18.78
CA ASP A 29 9.02 -7.69 -19.67
C ASP A 29 9.61 -9.09 -19.96
N TRP A 30 9.71 -9.92 -18.93
CA TRP A 30 10.24 -11.29 -19.07
C TRP A 30 9.36 -12.15 -19.99
N ARG A 31 8.05 -11.99 -19.90
CA ARG A 31 7.09 -12.70 -20.76
C ARG A 31 7.26 -12.33 -22.24
N GLN A 32 7.55 -11.05 -22.51
CA GLN A 32 7.85 -10.59 -23.87
C GLN A 32 9.12 -11.26 -24.41
N VAL A 33 10.17 -11.34 -23.58
CA VAL A 33 11.44 -12.02 -23.95
C VAL A 33 11.18 -13.50 -24.24
N GLU A 34 10.40 -14.17 -23.37
CA GLU A 34 10.02 -15.58 -23.59
C GLU A 34 9.29 -15.76 -24.92
N GLY A 35 8.37 -14.84 -25.25
CA GLY A 35 7.62 -14.87 -26.51
C GLY A 35 8.53 -14.76 -27.75
N VAL A 36 9.58 -13.95 -27.68
CA VAL A 36 10.58 -13.84 -28.75
C VAL A 36 11.43 -15.10 -28.82
N MET A 37 11.81 -15.68 -27.69
CA MET A 37 12.67 -16.86 -27.61
C MET A 37 11.98 -18.14 -28.10
N VAL A 38 10.67 -18.23 -27.97
CA VAL A 38 9.88 -19.40 -28.43
C VAL A 38 9.89 -19.52 -29.96
N GLN A 39 10.23 -18.44 -30.68
CA GLN A 39 10.29 -18.47 -32.16
C GLN A 39 11.60 -19.11 -32.74
N ASN A 40 12.03 -20.23 -32.19
CA ASN A 40 13.02 -21.20 -32.76
C ASN A 40 14.50 -21.15 -32.32
N ILE A 41 14.92 -20.25 -31.41
CA ILE A 41 16.36 -20.22 -31.04
C ILE A 41 16.60 -20.50 -29.56
N GLY A 42 15.57 -20.67 -28.74
CA GLY A 42 15.76 -20.68 -27.30
C GLY A 42 15.05 -21.76 -26.49
N SER A 43 14.61 -22.86 -27.09
CA SER A 43 13.79 -23.86 -26.36
C SER A 43 14.45 -24.40 -25.07
N ALA A 44 15.76 -24.67 -25.13
CA ALA A 44 16.51 -25.14 -23.95
C ALA A 44 16.62 -24.06 -22.86
N ILE A 45 16.78 -22.79 -23.27
CA ILE A 45 16.87 -21.64 -22.35
C ILE A 45 15.49 -21.39 -21.72
N VAL A 46 14.42 -21.38 -22.52
CA VAL A 46 13.03 -21.21 -22.05
C VAL A 46 12.67 -22.32 -21.06
N GLN A 47 13.03 -23.56 -21.36
CA GLN A 47 12.78 -24.70 -20.47
C GLN A 47 13.51 -24.54 -19.13
N ASN A 48 14.76 -24.09 -19.15
CA ASN A 48 15.56 -23.82 -17.96
C ASN A 48 14.91 -22.68 -17.13
N ILE A 49 14.51 -21.58 -17.78
CA ILE A 49 13.83 -20.44 -17.14
C ILE A 49 12.51 -20.92 -16.49
N THR A 50 11.75 -21.75 -17.19
CA THR A 50 10.47 -22.28 -16.67
C THR A 50 10.70 -23.13 -15.42
N GLN A 51 11.74 -23.97 -15.41
CA GLN A 51 12.14 -24.76 -14.25
C GLN A 51 12.50 -23.83 -13.07
N HIS A 52 13.31 -22.81 -13.32
CA HIS A 52 13.68 -21.86 -12.26
C HIS A 52 12.48 -21.06 -11.76
N ARG A 53 11.54 -20.67 -12.64
CA ARG A 53 10.32 -19.97 -12.25
C ARG A 53 9.49 -20.80 -11.27
N ASN A 54 9.38 -22.10 -11.48
CA ASN A 54 8.64 -23.00 -10.58
C ASN A 54 9.31 -23.14 -9.22
N VAL A 55 10.64 -23.13 -9.17
CA VAL A 55 11.42 -23.26 -7.92
C VAL A 55 11.51 -21.93 -7.17
N LEU A 56 11.74 -20.85 -7.88
CA LEU A 56 12.04 -19.53 -7.28
C LEU A 56 10.79 -18.68 -7.04
N ARG A 57 9.60 -19.16 -7.42
CA ARG A 57 8.33 -18.44 -7.25
C ARG A 57 8.42 -17.00 -7.80
N PHE A 58 8.57 -16.91 -9.12
CA PHE A 58 8.58 -15.60 -9.81
C PHE A 58 7.30 -14.82 -9.49
N PRO A 59 7.38 -13.48 -9.43
CA PRO A 59 6.20 -12.65 -9.22
C PRO A 59 5.13 -12.89 -10.30
N SER A 60 3.89 -12.78 -9.89
CA SER A 60 2.70 -12.97 -10.72
C SER A 60 2.15 -11.62 -11.22
N ASP A 61 1.14 -11.66 -12.07
CA ASP A 61 0.39 -10.47 -12.48
C ASP A 61 -0.29 -9.79 -11.28
N GLU A 62 -0.68 -10.58 -10.27
CA GLU A 62 -1.22 -10.01 -9.01
C GLU A 62 -0.16 -9.20 -8.27
N ASP A 63 1.09 -9.68 -8.24
CA ASP A 63 2.20 -8.94 -7.62
C ASP A 63 2.51 -7.65 -8.38
N LEU A 64 2.44 -7.68 -9.73
CA LEU A 64 2.61 -6.48 -10.57
C LEU A 64 1.51 -5.45 -10.27
N ASN A 65 0.25 -5.91 -10.25
CA ASN A 65 -0.88 -5.04 -9.90
C ASN A 65 -0.71 -4.46 -8.49
N GLY A 66 -0.34 -5.30 -7.53
CA GLY A 66 -0.10 -4.86 -6.14
C GLY A 66 1.00 -3.81 -6.04
N ALA A 67 2.09 -3.97 -6.79
CA ALA A 67 3.20 -3.01 -6.80
C ALA A 67 2.78 -1.67 -7.43
N ALA A 68 2.01 -1.72 -8.53
CA ALA A 68 1.49 -0.52 -9.19
C ALA A 68 0.54 0.24 -8.26
N VAL A 69 -0.45 -0.44 -7.68
CA VAL A 69 -1.41 0.16 -6.74
C VAL A 69 -0.68 0.73 -5.50
N GLY A 70 0.33 0.01 -5.02
CA GLY A 70 1.15 0.48 -3.89
C GLY A 70 1.87 1.80 -4.22
N LEU A 71 2.46 1.89 -5.43
CA LEU A 71 3.14 3.11 -5.88
C LEU A 71 2.16 4.29 -5.99
N MET A 72 0.97 4.06 -6.55
CA MET A 72 -0.06 5.10 -6.68
C MET A 72 -0.57 5.58 -5.31
N ARG A 73 -0.73 4.66 -4.37
CA ARG A 73 -1.12 5.01 -2.99
C ARG A 73 -0.06 5.89 -2.33
N LEU A 74 1.22 5.57 -2.51
CA LEU A 74 2.31 6.41 -2.02
C LEU A 74 2.31 7.78 -2.71
N GLN A 75 2.02 7.79 -4.02
CA GLN A 75 1.88 9.02 -4.80
C GLN A 75 0.81 9.94 -4.19
N ASP A 76 -0.36 9.39 -3.88
CA ASP A 76 -1.46 10.13 -3.24
C ASP A 76 -1.09 10.61 -1.83
N THR A 77 -0.65 9.66 -0.97
CA THR A 77 -0.36 9.93 0.44
C THR A 77 0.67 11.04 0.61
N TYR A 78 1.73 11.01 -0.19
CA TYR A 78 2.85 11.95 -0.10
C TYR A 78 2.78 13.08 -1.12
N MET A 79 1.69 13.16 -1.89
CA MET A 79 1.44 14.19 -2.90
C MET A 79 2.58 14.25 -3.93
N LEU A 80 3.01 13.08 -4.41
CA LEU A 80 4.16 12.98 -5.32
C LEU A 80 3.73 13.29 -6.76
N ASP A 81 4.45 14.18 -7.39
CA ASP A 81 4.20 14.58 -8.77
C ASP A 81 4.54 13.43 -9.74
N THR A 82 3.63 13.13 -10.67
CA THR A 82 3.76 12.02 -11.64
C THR A 82 5.00 12.17 -12.52
N HIS A 83 5.24 13.36 -13.03
CA HIS A 83 6.41 13.65 -13.90
C HIS A 83 7.71 13.45 -13.12
N SER A 84 7.79 13.94 -11.88
CA SER A 84 8.96 13.75 -11.02
C SER A 84 9.25 12.27 -10.76
N LEU A 85 8.20 11.49 -10.46
CA LEU A 85 8.33 10.03 -10.28
C LEU A 85 8.83 9.36 -11.57
N ALA A 86 8.26 9.76 -12.72
CA ALA A 86 8.68 9.22 -14.02
C ALA A 86 10.14 9.57 -14.37
N GLU A 87 10.62 10.72 -13.85
CA GLU A 87 12.04 11.11 -13.97
C GLU A 87 12.96 10.39 -12.97
N GLY A 88 12.41 9.53 -12.13
CA GLY A 88 13.15 8.80 -11.10
C GLY A 88 13.48 9.63 -9.89
N LYS A 89 12.75 10.74 -9.69
CA LYS A 89 12.96 11.67 -8.56
C LYS A 89 11.91 11.48 -7.49
N LEU A 90 12.34 11.49 -6.24
CA LEU A 90 11.47 11.43 -5.07
C LEU A 90 11.84 12.58 -4.16
N LEU A 91 10.87 13.46 -3.86
CA LEU A 91 11.08 14.66 -3.02
C LEU A 91 12.30 15.49 -3.47
N GLY A 92 12.45 15.67 -4.78
CA GLY A 92 13.51 16.46 -5.37
C GLY A 92 14.85 15.77 -5.56
N LYS A 93 15.05 14.57 -5.02
CA LYS A 93 16.29 13.79 -5.17
C LYS A 93 16.10 12.64 -6.15
N LYS A 94 17.12 12.37 -6.96
CA LYS A 94 17.12 11.26 -7.92
C LYS A 94 17.51 9.96 -7.23
N TYR A 95 16.62 8.98 -7.26
CA TYR A 95 16.80 7.66 -6.63
C TYR A 95 16.78 6.49 -7.62
N SER A 96 16.26 6.70 -8.84
CA SER A 96 16.13 5.62 -9.82
C SER A 96 16.40 6.14 -11.23
N ARG A 97 16.47 5.23 -12.19
CA ARG A 97 16.45 5.61 -13.61
C ARG A 97 15.08 6.20 -13.98
N GLN A 98 15.04 6.93 -15.06
CA GLN A 98 13.78 7.40 -15.63
C GLN A 98 12.94 6.20 -16.07
N LEU A 99 11.63 6.32 -15.89
CA LEU A 99 10.66 5.40 -16.48
C LEU A 99 10.54 5.67 -17.97
N THR A 100 10.39 4.61 -18.73
CA THR A 100 10.11 4.68 -20.18
C THR A 100 8.62 4.95 -20.40
N ALA A 101 8.25 5.26 -21.65
CA ALA A 101 6.84 5.34 -22.05
C ALA A 101 6.09 4.04 -21.74
N GLY A 102 6.75 2.88 -21.96
CA GLY A 102 6.18 1.57 -21.64
C GLY A 102 6.01 1.31 -20.15
N ASP A 103 6.92 1.82 -19.30
CA ASP A 103 6.80 1.71 -17.84
C ASP A 103 5.59 2.53 -17.34
N CYS A 104 5.44 3.75 -17.85
CA CYS A 104 4.33 4.64 -17.53
C CYS A 104 2.98 4.08 -18.04
N TRP A 105 2.98 3.56 -19.27
CA TRP A 105 1.81 2.90 -19.87
C TRP A 105 1.34 1.71 -19.00
N GLU A 106 2.29 0.88 -18.55
CA GLU A 106 1.93 -0.27 -17.71
C GLU A 106 1.30 0.18 -16.38
N LEU A 107 1.82 1.25 -15.76
CA LEU A 107 1.19 1.85 -14.56
C LEU A 107 -0.22 2.34 -14.86
N GLY A 108 -0.39 3.07 -15.96
CA GLY A 108 -1.72 3.54 -16.41
C GLY A 108 -2.67 2.38 -16.71
N ARG A 109 -2.16 1.29 -17.33
CA ARG A 109 -2.94 0.09 -17.65
C ARG A 109 -3.42 -0.61 -16.36
N GLN A 110 -2.54 -0.75 -15.37
CA GLN A 110 -2.91 -1.34 -14.07
C GLN A 110 -3.98 -0.50 -13.38
N SER A 111 -3.84 0.84 -13.41
CA SER A 111 -4.88 1.75 -12.89
C SER A 111 -6.22 1.53 -13.61
N TYR A 112 -6.19 1.49 -14.93
CA TYR A 112 -7.38 1.32 -15.76
C TYR A 112 -8.11 0.01 -15.41
N MET A 113 -7.37 -1.09 -15.27
CA MET A 113 -7.94 -2.40 -14.93
C MET A 113 -8.58 -2.40 -13.53
N ASN A 114 -8.08 -1.57 -12.63
CA ASN A 114 -8.63 -1.40 -11.27
C ASN A 114 -9.79 -0.39 -11.22
N GLY A 115 -10.13 0.25 -12.35
CA GLY A 115 -11.17 1.29 -12.41
C GLY A 115 -10.73 2.63 -11.86
N ASP A 116 -9.43 2.80 -11.63
CA ASP A 116 -8.85 4.04 -11.11
C ASP A 116 -8.53 4.97 -12.26
N HIS A 117 -9.56 5.67 -12.74
CA HIS A 117 -9.43 6.58 -13.87
C HIS A 117 -8.63 7.84 -13.55
N TYR A 118 -8.49 8.18 -12.27
CA TYR A 118 -7.66 9.31 -11.84
C TYR A 118 -6.17 9.03 -12.17
N HIS A 119 -5.63 7.94 -11.65
CA HIS A 119 -4.24 7.57 -11.93
C HIS A 119 -4.03 7.13 -13.37
N THR A 120 -5.08 6.57 -14.02
CA THR A 120 -4.98 6.26 -15.46
C THR A 120 -4.68 7.52 -16.27
N VAL A 121 -5.39 8.63 -16.00
CA VAL A 121 -5.14 9.91 -16.72
C VAL A 121 -3.71 10.40 -16.46
N LEU A 122 -3.26 10.36 -15.20
CA LEU A 122 -1.92 10.82 -14.84
C LEU A 122 -0.81 10.01 -15.54
N TRP A 123 -0.87 8.69 -15.43
CA TRP A 123 0.20 7.82 -15.96
C TRP A 123 0.14 7.62 -17.47
N MET A 124 -1.07 7.60 -18.07
CA MET A 124 -1.20 7.58 -19.55
C MET A 124 -0.80 8.91 -20.18
N GLY A 125 -1.09 10.03 -19.49
CA GLY A 125 -0.61 11.35 -19.92
C GLY A 125 0.91 11.41 -19.94
N GLU A 126 1.56 10.92 -18.89
CA GLU A 126 3.02 10.86 -18.82
C GLU A 126 3.59 9.87 -19.87
N ALA A 127 2.92 8.75 -20.09
CA ALA A 127 3.32 7.78 -21.14
C ALA A 127 3.27 8.44 -22.52
N LEU A 128 2.22 9.22 -22.80
CA LEU A 128 2.08 9.92 -24.08
C LEU A 128 3.20 10.96 -24.27
N ASN A 129 3.52 11.71 -23.20
CA ASN A 129 4.59 12.71 -23.23
C ASN A 129 5.96 12.06 -23.48
N LYS A 130 6.23 10.94 -22.84
CA LYS A 130 7.50 10.19 -23.03
C LYS A 130 7.55 9.48 -24.38
N PHE A 131 6.42 9.05 -24.92
CA PHE A 131 6.34 8.40 -26.25
C PHE A 131 6.90 9.29 -27.34
N ILE A 132 6.69 10.60 -27.26
CA ILE A 132 7.20 11.58 -28.23
C ILE A 132 8.73 11.62 -28.21
N VAL A 133 9.36 11.35 -27.06
CA VAL A 133 10.81 11.44 -26.87
C VAL A 133 11.50 10.08 -27.04
N ASP A 134 10.85 8.99 -26.62
CA ASP A 134 11.40 7.64 -26.65
C ASP A 134 11.23 7.01 -28.06
N SER A 135 12.33 6.71 -28.72
CA SER A 135 12.33 6.06 -30.03
C SER A 135 12.13 4.54 -29.97
N ASN A 136 11.94 3.96 -28.80
CA ASN A 136 11.87 2.51 -28.60
C ASN A 136 10.41 2.08 -28.37
N GLU A 137 9.76 1.60 -29.41
CA GLU A 137 8.32 1.36 -29.51
C GLU A 137 7.87 0.04 -28.87
N ALA A 138 7.98 -0.08 -27.53
CA ALA A 138 7.42 -1.22 -26.82
C ALA A 138 5.89 -1.13 -26.65
N VAL A 139 5.32 0.06 -26.86
CA VAL A 139 3.88 0.36 -26.68
C VAL A 139 3.41 1.18 -27.89
N LYS A 140 2.18 0.96 -28.30
CA LYS A 140 1.57 1.69 -29.42
C LYS A 140 0.89 2.97 -28.90
N ARG A 141 1.07 4.05 -29.66
CA ARG A 141 0.47 5.36 -29.33
C ARG A 141 -1.06 5.30 -29.24
N GLU A 142 -1.68 4.53 -30.13
CA GLU A 142 -3.13 4.35 -30.12
C GLU A 142 -3.65 3.71 -28.84
N GLU A 143 -2.92 2.77 -28.26
CA GLU A 143 -3.28 2.11 -26.99
C GLU A 143 -3.23 3.10 -25.82
N ILE A 144 -2.22 3.98 -25.79
CA ILE A 144 -2.10 5.03 -24.77
C ILE A 144 -3.30 5.98 -24.86
N ILE A 145 -3.58 6.49 -26.09
CA ILE A 145 -4.64 7.49 -26.31
C ILE A 145 -6.02 6.89 -26.04
N GLU A 146 -6.25 5.62 -26.35
CA GLU A 146 -7.53 4.94 -26.10
C GLU A 146 -7.85 4.95 -24.60
N HIS A 147 -6.91 4.49 -23.76
CA HIS A 147 -7.11 4.43 -22.31
C HIS A 147 -7.22 5.84 -21.72
N LEU A 148 -6.39 6.77 -22.21
CA LEU A 148 -6.38 8.16 -21.77
C LEU A 148 -7.72 8.85 -22.07
N ALA A 149 -8.23 8.73 -23.30
CA ALA A 149 -9.48 9.35 -23.72
C ALA A 149 -10.66 8.87 -22.87
N PHE A 150 -10.79 7.57 -22.71
CA PHE A 150 -11.88 6.99 -21.92
C PHE A 150 -11.82 7.41 -20.45
N SER A 151 -10.62 7.40 -19.87
CA SER A 151 -10.44 7.76 -18.45
C SER A 151 -10.65 9.26 -18.23
N THR A 152 -10.26 10.11 -19.20
CA THR A 152 -10.52 11.56 -19.18
C THR A 152 -12.05 11.82 -19.17
N TYR A 153 -12.81 11.07 -19.98
CA TYR A 153 -14.28 11.11 -19.95
C TYR A 153 -14.82 10.69 -18.57
N LYS A 154 -14.32 9.57 -18.03
CA LYS A 154 -14.76 9.07 -16.70
C LYS A 154 -14.48 10.08 -15.58
N GLN A 155 -13.47 10.92 -15.75
CA GLN A 155 -13.15 12.02 -14.84
C GLN A 155 -13.99 13.28 -15.08
N GLY A 156 -14.91 13.25 -16.05
CA GLY A 156 -15.85 14.34 -16.35
C GLY A 156 -15.34 15.38 -17.33
N ASN A 157 -14.15 15.19 -17.89
CA ASN A 157 -13.54 16.12 -18.84
C ASN A 157 -13.91 15.69 -20.27
N VAL A 158 -15.22 15.85 -20.63
CA VAL A 158 -15.80 15.29 -21.85
C VAL A 158 -15.23 15.95 -23.11
N LYS A 159 -14.96 17.27 -23.07
CA LYS A 159 -14.40 18.02 -24.19
C LYS A 159 -13.02 17.49 -24.58
N GLU A 160 -12.17 17.33 -23.60
CA GLU A 160 -10.80 16.83 -23.76
C GLU A 160 -10.79 15.35 -24.20
N ALA A 161 -11.73 14.57 -23.66
CA ALA A 161 -11.94 13.16 -24.07
C ALA A 161 -12.32 13.08 -25.54
N LEU A 162 -13.19 13.95 -26.01
CA LEU A 162 -13.60 14.03 -27.43
C LEU A 162 -12.39 14.36 -28.32
N GLN A 163 -11.56 15.33 -27.92
CA GLN A 163 -10.34 15.70 -28.66
C GLN A 163 -9.37 14.52 -28.79
N LEU A 164 -9.11 13.82 -27.67
CA LEU A 164 -8.25 12.61 -27.67
C LEU A 164 -8.85 11.49 -28.54
N THR A 165 -10.19 11.35 -28.54
CA THR A 165 -10.86 10.33 -29.35
C THR A 165 -10.73 10.65 -30.85
N HIS A 166 -10.81 11.93 -31.22
CA HIS A 166 -10.55 12.35 -32.62
C HIS A 166 -9.09 12.10 -33.03
N GLU A 167 -8.13 12.32 -32.10
CA GLU A 167 -6.73 12.00 -32.34
C GLU A 167 -6.53 10.50 -32.55
N LEU A 168 -7.19 9.66 -31.74
CA LEU A 168 -7.18 8.20 -31.94
C LEU A 168 -7.70 7.81 -33.32
N LEU A 169 -8.79 8.44 -33.78
CA LEU A 169 -9.37 8.16 -35.11
C LEU A 169 -8.49 8.64 -36.26
N ARG A 170 -7.58 9.60 -36.04
CA ARG A 170 -6.58 9.97 -37.05
C ARG A 170 -5.52 8.87 -37.24
N ILE A 171 -5.20 8.14 -36.13
CA ILE A 171 -4.23 7.04 -36.17
C ILE A 171 -4.92 5.75 -36.68
N VAL A 172 -6.13 5.47 -36.14
CA VAL A 172 -6.89 4.26 -36.48
C VAL A 172 -8.32 4.69 -36.90
N PRO A 173 -8.53 5.01 -38.20
CA PRO A 173 -9.84 5.56 -38.67
C PRO A 173 -11.06 4.67 -38.43
N TYR A 174 -10.88 3.36 -38.33
CA TYR A 174 -11.99 2.41 -38.18
C TYR A 174 -12.05 1.80 -36.77
N HIS A 175 -11.58 2.52 -35.75
CA HIS A 175 -11.61 2.07 -34.37
C HIS A 175 -13.05 2.12 -33.84
N GLU A 176 -13.73 0.98 -33.74
CA GLU A 176 -15.16 0.84 -33.45
C GLU A 176 -15.59 1.57 -32.17
N ARG A 177 -14.84 1.35 -31.06
CA ARG A 177 -15.16 2.00 -29.78
C ARG A 177 -14.99 3.52 -29.87
N ALA A 178 -13.96 3.99 -30.57
CA ALA A 178 -13.74 5.44 -30.70
C ALA A 178 -14.85 6.10 -31.51
N LEU A 179 -15.30 5.49 -32.61
CA LEU A 179 -16.42 5.99 -33.41
C LEU A 179 -17.72 6.10 -32.58
N THR A 180 -17.98 5.11 -31.73
CA THR A 180 -19.12 5.12 -30.83
C THR A 180 -18.98 6.22 -29.76
N ASN A 181 -17.78 6.33 -29.19
CA ASN A 181 -17.49 7.31 -28.14
C ASN A 181 -17.59 8.75 -28.64
N VAL A 182 -17.18 9.05 -29.88
CA VAL A 182 -17.32 10.39 -30.47
C VAL A 182 -18.79 10.83 -30.43
N LYS A 183 -19.68 9.99 -30.98
CA LYS A 183 -21.15 10.30 -31.01
C LYS A 183 -21.66 10.56 -29.59
N TYR A 184 -21.30 9.68 -28.68
CA TYR A 184 -21.73 9.76 -27.28
C TYR A 184 -21.25 11.04 -26.60
N TYR A 185 -19.98 11.40 -26.78
CA TYR A 185 -19.40 12.61 -26.18
C TYR A 185 -19.99 13.88 -26.81
N GLU A 186 -20.22 13.88 -28.14
CA GLU A 186 -20.87 14.99 -28.83
C GLU A 186 -22.31 15.21 -28.30
N ASP A 187 -23.06 14.13 -28.08
CA ASP A 187 -24.43 14.19 -27.53
C ASP A 187 -24.42 14.81 -26.12
N ILE A 188 -23.48 14.39 -25.25
CA ILE A 188 -23.33 14.97 -23.91
C ILE A 188 -23.03 16.47 -23.97
N LEU A 189 -22.08 16.87 -24.81
CA LEU A 189 -21.67 18.28 -24.95
C LEU A 189 -22.82 19.13 -25.53
N HIS A 190 -23.61 18.57 -26.45
CA HIS A 190 -24.80 19.22 -26.99
C HIS A 190 -25.87 19.44 -25.91
N GLN A 191 -26.10 18.41 -25.06
CA GLN A 191 -27.06 18.53 -23.95
C GLN A 191 -26.59 19.56 -22.90
N LEU A 192 -25.26 19.74 -22.73
CA LEU A 192 -24.68 20.71 -21.80
C LEU A 192 -24.67 22.15 -22.41
N GLY A 193 -25.14 22.33 -23.62
CA GLY A 193 -25.20 23.64 -24.29
C GLY A 193 -23.86 24.13 -24.84
N VAL A 194 -22.87 23.25 -24.94
CA VAL A 194 -21.56 23.60 -25.51
C VAL A 194 -21.60 23.41 -27.03
N ILE A 195 -22.27 24.33 -27.73
CA ILE A 195 -22.65 24.17 -29.15
C ILE A 195 -21.53 24.58 -30.13
N GLN A 196 -20.46 25.26 -29.69
CA GLN A 196 -19.48 25.88 -30.60
C GLN A 196 -18.20 25.06 -30.86
N LEU A 197 -18.30 23.73 -30.78
CA LEU A 197 -17.09 22.87 -30.85
C LEU A 197 -16.56 22.63 -32.29
N ARG A 198 -17.34 22.90 -33.34
CA ARG A 198 -16.96 22.45 -34.68
C ARG A 198 -15.84 23.27 -35.36
N LYS A 199 -15.60 24.53 -34.95
CA LYS A 199 -14.54 25.35 -35.58
C LYS A 199 -13.24 25.45 -34.78
N GLU A 200 -13.30 25.32 -33.46
CA GLU A 200 -12.11 25.46 -32.59
C GLU A 200 -11.28 24.17 -32.51
N ASN A 201 -11.89 23.01 -32.79
CA ASN A 201 -11.24 21.70 -32.64
C ASN A 201 -10.12 21.45 -33.65
N GLN A 202 -10.14 22.13 -34.81
CA GLN A 202 -9.15 21.90 -35.84
C GLN A 202 -7.79 22.53 -35.51
N ASP A 203 -7.77 23.61 -34.71
CA ASP A 203 -6.54 24.34 -34.39
C ASP A 203 -5.82 23.85 -33.12
N MET A 204 -6.52 23.22 -32.18
CA MET A 204 -5.91 22.77 -30.94
C MET A 204 -5.07 21.49 -31.08
N VAL A 205 -5.45 20.63 -32.01
CA VAL A 205 -4.74 19.35 -32.22
C VAL A 205 -3.38 19.54 -32.87
N ASN A 206 -3.19 20.64 -33.60
CA ASN A 206 -1.89 20.99 -34.19
C ASN A 206 -0.92 21.62 -33.19
N LYS A 207 -1.39 21.92 -31.96
CA LYS A 207 -0.61 22.56 -30.89
C LYS A 207 -0.29 21.61 -29.72
N MET A 208 -0.61 20.32 -29.83
CA MET A 208 -0.30 19.37 -28.77
C MET A 208 1.19 19.05 -28.74
N GLY A 209 1.97 19.91 -28.10
CA GLY A 209 3.30 19.58 -27.64
C GLY A 209 3.22 18.51 -26.54
N VAL A 210 2.99 18.92 -25.31
CA VAL A 210 2.95 18.03 -24.14
C VAL A 210 1.49 17.95 -23.66
N PHE A 211 1.03 16.74 -23.33
CA PHE A 211 -0.29 16.55 -22.71
C PHE A 211 -0.22 17.03 -21.25
N ASP A 212 -1.00 18.04 -20.95
CA ASP A 212 -0.96 18.71 -19.63
C ASP A 212 -2.16 18.30 -18.78
N THR A 213 -1.93 17.41 -17.83
CA THR A 213 -2.95 16.92 -16.90
C THR A 213 -3.43 18.00 -15.92
N THR A 214 -2.66 19.09 -15.72
CA THR A 214 -3.03 20.15 -14.77
C THR A 214 -4.23 20.98 -15.28
N THR A 215 -4.51 20.95 -16.58
CA THR A 215 -5.67 21.61 -17.17
C THR A 215 -6.98 20.87 -16.93
N LEU A 216 -6.91 19.62 -16.48
CA LEU A 216 -8.06 18.75 -16.28
C LEU A 216 -8.59 18.87 -14.84
N LYS A 217 -9.92 18.70 -14.72
CA LYS A 217 -10.57 18.59 -13.41
C LYS A 217 -10.54 17.11 -13.00
N LEU A 218 -9.53 16.72 -12.27
CA LEU A 218 -9.36 15.33 -11.85
C LEU A 218 -9.86 15.16 -10.40
N LYS A 219 -10.54 14.03 -10.16
CA LYS A 219 -11.07 13.66 -8.85
C LYS A 219 -10.36 12.40 -8.38
N LYS A 220 -9.60 12.55 -7.31
CA LYS A 220 -8.95 11.44 -6.63
C LYS A 220 -10.02 10.44 -6.14
N PRO A 221 -9.80 9.12 -6.30
CA PRO A 221 -10.77 8.15 -5.80
C PRO A 221 -10.85 8.21 -4.27
N PRO A 222 -12.06 8.05 -3.70
CA PRO A 222 -12.20 7.99 -2.24
C PRO A 222 -11.58 6.71 -1.67
N GLY A 223 -11.26 6.72 -0.40
CA GLY A 223 -10.85 5.52 0.32
C GLY A 223 -11.94 4.44 0.28
N THR A 224 -11.54 3.17 0.38
CA THR A 224 -12.43 2.04 0.16
C THR A 224 -13.09 1.49 1.43
N ALA A 225 -12.65 1.91 2.62
CA ALA A 225 -13.16 1.39 3.91
C ALA A 225 -14.43 2.10 4.42
N GLY A 226 -15.05 2.96 3.61
CA GLY A 226 -16.28 3.67 3.98
C GLY A 226 -16.10 4.70 5.09
N ILE A 227 -14.90 5.24 5.21
CA ILE A 227 -14.52 6.21 6.26
C ILE A 227 -14.81 7.63 5.74
N PRO A 228 -15.26 8.55 6.62
CA PRO A 228 -15.48 9.94 6.22
C PRO A 228 -14.24 10.58 5.60
N THR A 229 -14.45 11.45 4.63
CA THR A 229 -13.38 12.09 3.84
C THR A 229 -12.40 12.86 4.72
N ASP A 230 -12.88 13.55 5.75
CA ASP A 230 -12.04 14.31 6.67
C ASP A 230 -11.08 13.42 7.48
N HIS A 231 -11.53 12.21 7.85
CA HIS A 231 -10.66 11.23 8.52
C HIS A 231 -9.56 10.74 7.57
N TRP A 232 -9.90 10.54 6.28
CA TRP A 232 -8.95 10.11 5.26
C TRP A 232 -7.88 11.19 5.02
N GLU A 233 -8.31 12.45 4.88
CA GLU A 233 -7.38 13.58 4.73
C GLU A 233 -6.43 13.71 5.94
N ASN A 234 -6.96 13.55 7.14
CA ASN A 234 -6.18 13.60 8.37
C ASN A 234 -5.16 12.46 8.43
N TYR A 235 -5.56 11.25 8.00
CA TYR A 235 -4.65 10.11 7.88
C TYR A 235 -3.47 10.45 6.96
N GLU A 236 -3.75 10.99 5.77
CA GLU A 236 -2.69 11.35 4.81
C GLU A 236 -1.76 12.44 5.37
N LYS A 237 -2.34 13.46 6.01
CA LYS A 237 -1.56 14.55 6.65
C LYS A 237 -0.62 13.99 7.73
N LEU A 238 -1.13 13.10 8.57
CA LEU A 238 -0.32 12.45 9.62
C LEU A 238 0.82 11.62 9.00
N CYS A 239 0.56 10.90 7.91
CA CYS A 239 1.61 10.15 7.18
C CYS A 239 2.72 11.08 6.66
N ARG A 240 2.37 12.32 6.31
CA ARG A 240 3.35 13.33 5.88
C ARG A 240 4.04 14.04 7.06
N GLY A 241 3.72 13.66 8.30
CA GLY A 241 4.31 14.25 9.51
C GLY A 241 3.68 15.59 9.92
N GLU A 242 2.50 15.92 9.36
CA GLU A 242 1.81 17.15 9.73
C GLU A 242 1.20 17.03 11.14
N LYS A 243 1.36 18.09 11.92
CA LYS A 243 0.84 18.12 13.31
C LYS A 243 -0.59 18.63 13.29
N LEU A 244 -1.53 17.76 13.58
CA LEU A 244 -2.98 18.10 13.59
C LEU A 244 -3.49 18.51 14.96
N MET A 245 -2.73 18.23 16.02
CA MET A 245 -3.16 18.45 17.40
C MET A 245 -2.92 19.90 17.83
N ASP A 246 -3.92 20.49 18.50
CA ASP A 246 -3.82 21.84 19.06
C ASP A 246 -2.67 21.92 20.08
N HIS A 247 -1.87 23.00 20.01
CA HIS A 247 -0.75 23.26 20.93
C HIS A 247 -1.16 23.21 22.41
N LYS A 248 -2.39 23.60 22.75
CA LYS A 248 -2.93 23.54 24.11
C LYS A 248 -3.11 22.10 24.60
N ILE A 249 -3.43 21.19 23.68
CA ILE A 249 -3.55 19.75 24.00
C ILE A 249 -2.16 19.14 24.12
N VAL A 250 -1.27 19.45 23.16
CA VAL A 250 0.13 18.97 23.17
C VAL A 250 0.83 19.36 24.49
N ALA A 251 0.62 20.59 24.98
CA ALA A 251 1.21 21.09 26.24
C ALA A 251 0.73 20.32 27.48
N ARG A 252 -0.34 19.52 27.37
CA ARG A 252 -0.89 18.71 28.48
C ARG A 252 -0.37 17.28 28.49
N LEU A 253 0.21 16.82 27.38
CA LEU A 253 0.77 15.47 27.26
C LEU A 253 2.01 15.33 28.14
N ARG A 254 2.18 14.16 28.72
CA ARG A 254 3.25 13.90 29.71
C ARG A 254 4.01 12.63 29.38
N CYS A 255 5.30 12.67 29.69
CA CYS A 255 6.15 11.48 29.77
C CYS A 255 6.36 11.14 31.23
N ARG A 256 6.28 9.87 31.57
CA ARG A 256 6.44 9.43 32.96
C ARG A 256 6.93 7.97 33.03
N TYR A 257 7.50 7.63 34.16
CA TYR A 257 7.83 6.26 34.50
C TYR A 257 6.64 5.62 35.21
N VAL A 258 6.27 4.40 34.79
CA VAL A 258 5.16 3.66 35.42
C VAL A 258 5.67 2.32 35.94
N THR A 259 5.14 1.90 37.11
CA THR A 259 5.51 0.64 37.76
C THR A 259 4.32 -0.31 37.87
N ASN A 260 3.10 0.21 37.85
CA ASN A 260 1.85 -0.55 38.05
C ASN A 260 1.89 -1.51 39.26
N ASN A 261 2.69 -1.16 40.28
CA ASN A 261 2.91 -1.99 41.47
C ASN A 261 3.50 -3.39 41.17
N VAL A 262 4.12 -3.56 40.00
CA VAL A 262 4.83 -4.79 39.64
C VAL A 262 6.25 -4.73 40.24
N PRO A 263 6.68 -5.70 41.06
CA PRO A 263 7.94 -5.58 41.83
C PRO A 263 9.19 -5.27 40.99
N TYR A 264 9.36 -5.90 39.83
CA TYR A 264 10.55 -5.66 39.01
C TYR A 264 10.52 -4.29 38.32
N PHE A 265 9.33 -3.68 38.13
CA PHE A 265 9.23 -2.33 37.57
C PHE A 265 9.65 -1.24 38.59
N PHE A 266 9.76 -1.56 39.85
CA PHE A 266 10.38 -0.63 40.81
C PHE A 266 11.88 -0.50 40.60
N ILE A 267 12.51 -1.55 40.04
CA ILE A 267 13.95 -1.53 39.70
C ILE A 267 14.16 -0.92 38.32
N GLN A 268 13.33 -1.32 37.33
CA GLN A 268 13.39 -0.84 35.94
C GLN A 268 11.99 -0.40 35.50
N PRO A 269 11.59 0.83 35.84
CA PRO A 269 10.25 1.30 35.49
C PRO A 269 10.08 1.47 33.97
N VAL A 270 8.83 1.30 33.53
CA VAL A 270 8.48 1.41 32.12
C VAL A 270 8.36 2.88 31.72
N LYS A 271 9.00 3.27 30.64
CA LYS A 271 8.93 4.62 30.06
C LYS A 271 7.64 4.75 29.28
N MET A 272 6.75 5.65 29.71
CA MET A 272 5.46 5.88 29.07
C MET A 272 5.37 7.33 28.58
N GLU A 273 4.94 7.51 27.34
CA GLU A 273 4.71 8.80 26.69
C GLU A 273 3.25 8.88 26.25
N GLU A 274 2.52 9.91 26.69
CA GLU A 274 1.17 10.16 26.22
C GLU A 274 1.22 10.77 24.81
N ALA A 275 0.59 10.10 23.84
CA ALA A 275 0.50 10.57 22.45
C ALA A 275 -0.84 11.25 22.18
N SER A 276 -1.93 10.87 22.90
CA SER A 276 -3.23 11.51 22.81
C SER A 276 -4.01 11.26 24.09
N LEU A 277 -4.83 12.26 24.48
CA LEU A 277 -5.72 12.13 25.64
C LEU A 277 -7.11 11.61 25.27
N LYS A 278 -7.55 11.84 24.01
CA LYS A 278 -8.85 11.36 23.51
C LYS A 278 -8.73 11.09 21.98
N PRO A 279 -8.76 9.83 21.56
CA PRO A 279 -8.74 8.63 22.42
C PRO A 279 -7.44 8.57 23.24
N TRP A 280 -7.45 7.81 24.33
CA TRP A 280 -6.26 7.62 25.13
C TRP A 280 -5.27 6.74 24.39
N LEU A 281 -4.16 7.34 23.99
CA LEU A 281 -3.09 6.69 23.23
C LEU A 281 -1.76 6.95 23.94
N VAL A 282 -1.04 5.89 24.23
CA VAL A 282 0.26 5.96 24.91
C VAL A 282 1.30 5.12 24.17
N LEU A 283 2.54 5.58 24.23
CA LEU A 283 3.73 4.88 23.71
C LEU A 283 4.52 4.36 24.89
N PHE A 284 4.90 3.10 24.85
CA PHE A 284 5.80 2.49 25.81
C PHE A 284 7.13 2.20 25.13
N HIS A 285 8.23 2.74 25.67
CA HIS A 285 9.55 2.60 25.09
C HIS A 285 10.32 1.43 25.73
N ASP A 286 11.15 0.78 24.93
CA ASP A 286 12.07 -0.29 25.36
C ASP A 286 11.36 -1.52 25.95
N VAL A 287 10.14 -1.82 25.45
CA VAL A 287 9.34 -2.96 25.96
C VAL A 287 9.88 -4.30 25.43
N ILE A 288 10.40 -4.31 24.19
CA ILE A 288 11.00 -5.49 23.58
C ILE A 288 12.41 -5.12 23.07
N ASN A 289 13.32 -6.08 23.12
CA ASN A 289 14.68 -5.88 22.64
C ASN A 289 14.88 -6.42 21.22
N ASN A 290 16.01 -6.08 20.61
CA ASN A 290 16.30 -6.44 19.21
C ASN A 290 16.34 -7.96 19.00
N GLU A 291 16.81 -8.73 19.96
CA GLU A 291 16.87 -10.19 19.88
C GLU A 291 15.44 -10.79 19.85
N GLU A 292 14.56 -10.27 20.69
CA GLU A 292 13.13 -10.66 20.69
C GLU A 292 12.48 -10.31 19.37
N ILE A 293 12.72 -9.11 18.83
CA ILE A 293 12.21 -8.64 17.53
C ILE A 293 12.65 -9.62 16.43
N GLU A 294 13.94 -9.91 16.33
CA GLU A 294 14.48 -10.80 15.29
C GLU A 294 13.96 -12.23 15.43
N THR A 295 13.74 -12.69 16.65
CA THR A 295 13.14 -14.01 16.91
C THR A 295 11.69 -14.06 16.40
N VAL A 296 10.87 -13.04 16.73
CA VAL A 296 9.48 -12.96 16.27
C VAL A 296 9.44 -12.92 14.72
N LYS A 297 10.31 -12.12 14.10
CA LYS A 297 10.42 -12.03 12.63
C LYS A 297 10.72 -13.41 12.01
N LYS A 298 11.73 -14.11 12.52
CA LYS A 298 12.13 -15.44 12.01
C LYS A 298 11.01 -16.46 12.15
N LEU A 299 10.25 -16.43 13.24
CA LEU A 299 9.13 -17.33 13.47
C LEU A 299 7.95 -17.03 12.53
N ALA A 300 7.69 -15.76 12.27
CA ALA A 300 6.57 -15.32 11.44
C ALA A 300 6.84 -15.52 9.94
N GLN A 301 8.07 -15.28 9.49
CA GLN A 301 8.45 -15.24 8.07
C GLN A 301 7.95 -16.43 7.23
N PRO A 302 8.16 -17.70 7.64
CA PRO A 302 7.68 -18.84 6.84
C PRO A 302 6.16 -19.03 6.86
N ARG A 303 5.44 -18.36 7.77
CA ARG A 303 4.00 -18.48 7.98
C ARG A 303 3.21 -17.32 7.37
N LEU A 304 3.90 -16.30 6.82
CA LEU A 304 3.26 -15.09 6.28
C LEU A 304 2.37 -15.42 5.08
N GLN A 305 1.09 -15.11 5.21
CA GLN A 305 0.08 -15.30 4.17
C GLN A 305 -0.67 -13.99 3.92
N ARG A 306 -1.30 -13.85 2.77
CA ARG A 306 -2.11 -12.68 2.43
C ARG A 306 -3.12 -12.42 3.56
N SER A 307 -3.09 -11.20 4.10
CA SER A 307 -4.01 -10.79 5.17
C SER A 307 -5.44 -10.77 4.67
N THR A 308 -6.35 -11.22 5.51
CA THR A 308 -7.79 -11.17 5.28
C THR A 308 -8.43 -10.24 6.30
N VAL A 309 -9.65 -9.80 6.02
CA VAL A 309 -10.48 -9.02 6.94
C VAL A 309 -11.81 -9.76 7.08
N GLN A 310 -12.34 -9.77 8.28
CA GLN A 310 -13.65 -10.37 8.53
C GLN A 310 -14.75 -9.47 7.93
N ASN A 311 -15.55 -10.02 7.06
CA ASN A 311 -16.70 -9.33 6.49
C ASN A 311 -17.74 -9.11 7.59
N SER A 312 -18.11 -7.85 7.83
CA SER A 312 -19.03 -7.51 8.93
C SER A 312 -20.45 -8.02 8.73
N LEU A 313 -20.82 -8.44 7.51
CA LEU A 313 -22.15 -8.96 7.21
C LEU A 313 -22.21 -10.48 7.22
N THR A 314 -21.18 -11.14 6.69
CA THR A 314 -21.15 -12.62 6.55
C THR A 314 -20.34 -13.31 7.65
N GLY A 315 -19.46 -12.59 8.32
CA GLY A 315 -18.50 -13.15 9.29
C GLY A 315 -17.35 -13.93 8.65
N GLU A 316 -17.29 -14.01 7.33
CA GLU A 316 -16.24 -14.74 6.62
C GLU A 316 -14.98 -13.90 6.44
N SER A 317 -13.82 -14.54 6.41
CA SER A 317 -12.54 -13.88 6.17
C SER A 317 -12.25 -13.80 4.69
N GLU A 318 -12.05 -12.59 4.17
CA GLU A 318 -11.80 -12.34 2.74
C GLU A 318 -10.63 -11.36 2.53
N PRO A 319 -9.84 -11.52 1.46
CA PRO A 319 -8.84 -10.53 1.12
C PRO A 319 -9.53 -9.25 0.62
N THR A 320 -9.02 -8.09 1.02
CA THR A 320 -9.63 -6.80 0.67
C THR A 320 -8.60 -5.84 0.09
N LYS A 321 -9.09 -4.81 -0.61
CA LYS A 321 -8.26 -3.74 -1.18
C LYS A 321 -7.78 -2.73 -0.11
N TYR A 322 -8.50 -2.65 1.02
CA TYR A 322 -8.18 -1.69 2.08
C TYR A 322 -7.23 -2.26 3.16
N ARG A 323 -6.80 -3.53 3.00
CA ARG A 323 -5.75 -4.14 3.83
C ARG A 323 -4.76 -4.89 2.94
N ILE A 324 -3.63 -4.26 2.65
CA ILE A 324 -2.57 -4.81 1.79
C ILE A 324 -1.36 -5.14 2.67
N ALA A 325 -1.34 -6.37 3.17
CA ALA A 325 -0.30 -6.87 4.07
C ALA A 325 -0.24 -8.39 3.95
N LYS A 326 0.83 -8.98 4.48
CA LYS A 326 0.90 -10.41 4.82
C LYS A 326 0.88 -10.53 6.34
N ALA A 327 0.21 -11.53 6.87
CA ALA A 327 0.13 -11.75 8.31
C ALA A 327 0.42 -13.21 8.67
N ALA A 328 0.94 -13.39 9.87
CA ALA A 328 1.13 -14.70 10.49
C ALA A 328 0.63 -14.61 11.93
N PHE A 329 -0.01 -15.66 12.40
CA PHE A 329 -0.45 -15.76 13.79
C PHE A 329 0.52 -16.68 14.54
N LEU A 330 1.01 -16.19 15.67
CA LEU A 330 1.84 -16.95 16.58
C LEU A 330 0.98 -17.31 17.80
N GLN A 331 0.61 -18.57 17.89
CA GLN A 331 -0.39 -19.05 18.85
C GLN A 331 0.14 -19.16 20.28
N ASN A 332 -0.74 -18.87 21.22
CA ASN A 332 -0.51 -18.98 22.66
C ASN A 332 -0.82 -20.36 23.23
N ASN A 333 -1.43 -21.24 22.47
CA ASN A 333 -2.03 -22.50 22.98
C ASN A 333 -1.01 -23.60 23.31
N GLU A 334 0.26 -23.35 23.11
CA GLU A 334 1.31 -24.26 23.64
C GLU A 334 1.60 -23.96 25.12
N HIS A 335 0.69 -23.26 25.79
CA HIS A 335 0.90 -22.47 26.99
C HIS A 335 1.17 -23.31 28.26
N ASP A 336 0.34 -24.28 28.56
CA ASP A 336 0.40 -24.94 29.86
C ASP A 336 1.45 -26.06 29.95
N GLN A 337 1.65 -26.81 28.88
CA GLN A 337 2.63 -27.92 28.89
C GLN A 337 4.04 -27.40 28.62
N VAL A 338 4.20 -26.44 27.72
CA VAL A 338 5.51 -25.89 27.37
C VAL A 338 6.06 -25.01 28.52
N TYR A 339 5.21 -24.30 29.25
CA TYR A 339 5.65 -23.51 30.42
C TYR A 339 6.20 -24.40 31.53
N LYS A 340 5.56 -25.54 31.81
CA LYS A 340 6.03 -26.51 32.81
C LYS A 340 7.29 -27.25 32.36
N MET A 341 7.46 -27.45 31.06
CA MET A 341 8.68 -28.08 30.48
C MET A 341 9.85 -27.09 30.37
N ASN A 342 9.61 -25.88 29.91
CA ASN A 342 10.64 -24.85 29.72
C ASN A 342 11.31 -24.40 31.02
N ARG A 343 10.65 -24.60 32.17
CA ARG A 343 11.24 -24.35 33.48
C ARG A 343 12.25 -25.46 33.85
N ARG A 344 12.23 -26.59 33.14
CA ARG A 344 13.05 -27.77 33.46
C ARG A 344 14.12 -28.12 32.40
N VAL A 345 13.95 -27.64 31.16
CA VAL A 345 14.90 -27.98 30.07
C VAL A 345 15.16 -26.73 29.23
N GLY A 346 16.35 -26.24 29.30
CA GLY A 346 16.81 -25.16 28.42
C GLY A 346 17.01 -25.66 27.00
N ASP A 347 16.54 -24.96 26.15
CA ASP A 347 16.75 -25.01 24.71
C ASP A 347 15.94 -25.99 23.85
N UNK A 348 15.22 -25.48 22.99
CA UNK A 348 14.61 -26.04 21.85
C UNK A 348 14.03 -24.98 20.87
N UNK A 349 14.19 -24.99 19.81
CA UNK A 349 13.77 -24.07 18.80
C UNK A 349 12.27 -23.81 18.74
N UNK A 350 11.51 -24.71 19.14
CA UNK A 350 10.10 -24.58 19.21
C UNK A 350 9.63 -24.00 20.55
N UNK A 351 10.37 -24.22 21.35
CA UNK A 351 10.19 -23.72 22.63
C UNK A 351 10.61 -22.24 22.76
N UNK A 352 11.34 -21.92 21.99
CA UNK A 352 11.73 -20.54 21.89
C UNK A 352 10.64 -19.61 21.47
N UNK A 353 9.82 -20.11 20.72
CA UNK A 353 8.67 -19.40 20.24
C UNK A 353 7.63 -19.13 21.32
N UNK A 354 7.40 -20.02 21.84
CA UNK A 354 6.40 -19.99 22.85
C UNK A 354 6.86 -19.18 24.08
N UNK A 355 7.96 -19.18 24.21
CA UNK A 355 8.51 -18.44 25.30
C UNK A 355 8.62 -16.94 24.98
N UNK A 356 8.78 -16.63 23.80
CA UNK A 356 8.76 -15.27 23.35
C UNK A 356 7.43 -14.61 23.49
N VAL A 357 6.41 -15.24 22.89
CA VAL A 357 5.03 -14.77 22.96
C VAL A 357 4.49 -14.68 24.39
N TYR A 358 4.71 -15.69 25.15
CA TYR A 358 4.31 -15.66 26.56
C TYR A 358 4.96 -14.50 27.34
N LYS A 359 6.24 -14.33 27.17
CA LYS A 359 6.98 -13.23 27.85
C LYS A 359 6.44 -11.87 27.41
N MET A 360 6.14 -11.72 26.13
CA MET A 360 5.57 -10.49 25.57
C MET A 360 4.18 -10.24 26.18
N ASN A 361 3.30 -11.24 26.15
CA ASN A 361 1.96 -11.13 26.71
C ASN A 361 1.99 -10.84 28.21
N ARG A 362 2.82 -11.54 28.98
CA ARG A 362 3.00 -11.25 30.40
C ARG A 362 3.44 -9.81 30.64
N ARG A 363 4.41 -9.35 29.83
CA ARG A 363 4.91 -7.96 29.94
C ARG A 363 3.80 -6.95 29.62
N VAL A 364 2.98 -7.22 28.58
CA VAL A 364 1.81 -6.39 28.25
C VAL A 364 0.82 -6.36 29.42
N GLY A 365 0.50 -7.51 29.98
CA GLY A 365 -0.39 -7.60 31.13
C GLY A 365 0.14 -6.81 32.34
N ASP A 366 1.42 -6.96 32.65
CA ASP A 366 2.08 -6.25 33.75
C ASP A 366 2.10 -4.72 33.52
N ILE A 367 2.27 -4.28 32.27
CA ILE A 367 2.29 -2.85 31.91
C ILE A 367 0.88 -2.24 31.94
N THR A 368 -0.12 -2.97 31.43
CA THR A 368 -1.47 -2.45 31.25
C THR A 368 -2.40 -2.72 32.42
N GLY A 369 -2.12 -3.77 33.18
CA GLY A 369 -3.02 -4.30 34.22
C GLY A 369 -4.17 -5.12 33.63
N LEU A 370 -4.15 -5.40 32.32
CA LEU A 370 -5.20 -6.18 31.65
C LEU A 370 -4.91 -7.68 31.76
N ASP A 371 -5.98 -8.47 31.92
CA ASP A 371 -5.87 -9.93 31.90
C ASP A 371 -5.63 -10.40 30.46
N MET A 372 -4.55 -11.10 30.25
CA MET A 372 -4.13 -11.58 28.92
C MET A 372 -4.74 -12.96 28.56
N VAL A 373 -5.56 -13.54 29.44
CA VAL A 373 -6.21 -14.84 29.19
C VAL A 373 -7.16 -14.77 27.97
N THR A 374 -7.81 -13.64 27.80
CA THR A 374 -8.74 -13.37 26.69
C THR A 374 -8.09 -12.63 25.53
N ALA A 375 -6.78 -12.43 25.55
CA ALA A 375 -6.07 -11.75 24.45
C ALA A 375 -6.05 -12.64 23.19
N GLU A 376 -6.19 -12.00 22.04
CA GLU A 376 -6.04 -12.67 20.74
C GLU A 376 -4.60 -13.14 20.54
N ASP A 377 -4.42 -14.14 19.66
CA ASP A 377 -3.07 -14.59 19.27
C ASP A 377 -2.25 -13.43 18.70
N LEU A 378 -0.94 -13.46 18.95
CA LEU A 378 -0.03 -12.43 18.43
C LEU A 378 -0.04 -12.47 16.90
N GLN A 379 -0.59 -11.43 16.28
CA GLN A 379 -0.57 -11.26 14.83
C GLN A 379 0.67 -10.47 14.43
N VAL A 380 1.50 -11.06 13.58
CA VAL A 380 2.69 -10.39 13.01
C VAL A 380 2.34 -9.99 11.57
N CYS A 381 2.36 -8.69 11.30
CA CYS A 381 2.05 -8.15 9.99
C CYS A 381 3.31 -7.66 9.28
N ASN A 382 3.43 -8.02 8.01
CA ASN A 382 4.45 -7.50 7.10
C ASN A 382 3.73 -6.62 6.06
N TYR A 383 4.08 -5.34 6.04
CA TYR A 383 3.63 -4.40 5.02
C TYR A 383 4.76 -4.18 4.04
N GLY A 384 4.57 -4.62 2.81
CA GLY A 384 5.48 -4.31 1.70
C GLY A 384 5.40 -2.83 1.33
N ILE A 385 6.28 -2.38 0.45
CA ILE A 385 6.31 -0.99 -0.01
C ILE A 385 4.95 -0.65 -0.63
N GLY A 386 4.33 0.43 -0.13
CA GLY A 386 2.98 0.83 -0.50
C GLY A 386 1.87 -0.02 0.14
N GLY A 387 2.25 -1.01 0.97
CA GLY A 387 1.28 -1.77 1.76
C GLY A 387 0.62 -0.87 2.81
N HIS A 388 -0.60 -1.21 3.20
CA HIS A 388 -1.35 -0.36 4.12
C HIS A 388 -2.52 -1.11 4.75
N TYR A 389 -3.07 -0.49 5.76
CA TYR A 389 -4.38 -0.81 6.30
C TYR A 389 -5.11 0.51 6.52
N GLU A 390 -6.22 0.70 5.81
CA GLU A 390 -6.99 1.94 5.91
C GLU A 390 -7.50 2.15 7.34
N PRO A 391 -7.76 3.40 7.77
CA PRO A 391 -8.37 3.65 9.09
C PRO A 391 -9.63 2.79 9.27
N HIS A 392 -9.77 2.18 10.42
CA HIS A 392 -10.87 1.24 10.71
C HIS A 392 -11.12 1.17 12.21
N TYR A 393 -12.24 0.56 12.57
CA TYR A 393 -12.56 0.25 13.97
C TYR A 393 -12.06 -1.17 14.27
N ASP A 394 -11.33 -1.32 15.37
CA ASP A 394 -10.87 -2.63 15.83
C ASP A 394 -11.97 -3.39 16.59
N PHE A 395 -12.94 -2.69 17.15
CA PHE A 395 -14.06 -3.29 17.87
C PHE A 395 -15.27 -3.43 16.93
N ALA A 396 -16.09 -4.44 17.19
CA ALA A 396 -17.35 -4.64 16.47
C ALA A 396 -18.38 -3.61 16.92
N ARG A 397 -19.00 -2.90 15.95
CA ARG A 397 -20.04 -1.91 16.19
C ARG A 397 -21.40 -2.60 16.32
N LYS A 398 -22.37 -1.90 16.92
CA LYS A 398 -23.75 -2.40 17.08
C LYS A 398 -24.32 -2.80 15.69
N GLY A 399 -24.78 -4.04 15.59
CA GLY A 399 -25.36 -4.59 14.36
C GLY A 399 -24.38 -5.31 13.45
N GLU A 400 -23.08 -5.27 13.76
CA GLU A 400 -22.08 -6.05 13.01
C GLU A 400 -21.98 -7.46 13.58
N ILE A 401 -21.84 -8.44 12.69
CA ILE A 401 -21.59 -9.82 13.11
C ILE A 401 -20.16 -9.90 13.64
N GLN A 402 -20.05 -10.16 14.92
CA GLN A 402 -18.77 -10.51 15.53
C GLN A 402 -18.71 -12.03 15.62
N LYS A 403 -17.68 -12.62 15.02
CA LYS A 403 -17.43 -14.03 15.20
C LYS A 403 -17.24 -14.28 16.70
N ASP A 404 -18.12 -15.05 17.27
CA ASP A 404 -18.11 -15.26 18.72
C ASP A 404 -16.91 -16.11 19.13
N PHE A 405 -15.87 -15.44 19.60
CA PHE A 405 -14.68 -16.09 20.17
C PHE A 405 -14.88 -16.46 21.65
N GLY A 406 -16.06 -16.16 22.20
CA GLY A 406 -16.33 -16.39 23.62
C GLY A 406 -15.75 -15.34 24.57
N TRP A 407 -15.07 -14.32 24.04
CA TRP A 407 -14.31 -13.34 24.84
C TRP A 407 -14.95 -11.95 24.89
N GLY A 408 -15.97 -11.69 24.06
CA GLY A 408 -16.57 -10.37 23.96
C GLY A 408 -15.88 -9.49 22.92
N ASN A 409 -15.99 -8.17 23.08
CA ASN A 409 -15.48 -7.19 22.13
C ASN A 409 -14.08 -6.70 22.53
N ARG A 410 -13.28 -6.21 21.55
CA ARG A 410 -11.96 -5.62 21.81
C ARG A 410 -12.09 -4.34 22.61
N ILE A 411 -11.36 -4.24 23.72
CA ILE A 411 -11.33 -3.07 24.61
C ILE A 411 -10.02 -2.29 24.50
N ALA A 412 -8.97 -2.93 23.99
CA ALA A 412 -7.65 -2.31 23.82
C ALA A 412 -6.93 -2.99 22.64
N THR A 413 -6.10 -2.23 21.95
CA THR A 413 -5.21 -2.73 20.90
C THR A 413 -3.78 -2.39 21.29
N TRP A 414 -2.91 -3.40 21.28
CA TRP A 414 -1.47 -3.24 21.57
C TRP A 414 -0.67 -3.53 20.31
N LEU A 415 0.18 -2.60 19.90
CA LEU A 415 1.03 -2.71 18.70
C LEU A 415 2.50 -2.68 19.09
N PHE A 416 3.29 -3.57 18.52
CA PHE A 416 4.75 -3.55 18.60
C PHE A 416 5.33 -3.22 17.23
N TYR A 417 6.13 -2.19 17.09
CA TYR A 417 6.84 -1.85 15.85
C TYR A 417 8.19 -2.58 15.81
N MET A 418 8.39 -3.46 14.84
CA MET A 418 9.58 -4.35 14.77
C MET A 418 10.59 -3.93 13.71
N SER A 419 10.39 -2.79 13.06
CA SER A 419 11.36 -2.20 12.12
C SER A 419 11.31 -0.68 12.22
N ASP A 420 12.41 -0.04 11.90
CA ASP A 420 12.45 1.42 11.78
C ASP A 420 11.71 1.85 10.51
N VAL A 421 11.00 2.97 10.61
CA VAL A 421 10.23 3.53 9.50
C VAL A 421 10.70 4.98 9.29
N GLU A 422 11.30 5.25 8.15
CA GLU A 422 11.80 6.60 7.82
C GLU A 422 10.66 7.58 7.51
N ALA A 423 9.56 7.06 6.91
CA ALA A 423 8.37 7.84 6.58
C ALA A 423 7.14 6.93 6.62
N GLY A 424 6.00 7.44 7.06
CA GLY A 424 4.75 6.69 7.16
C GLY A 424 4.49 6.07 8.52
N UNK A 425 5.22 6.37 9.52
CA UNK A 425 5.12 5.84 10.80
C UNK A 425 4.01 6.43 11.58
N UNK A 426 3.43 6.74 11.10
CA UNK A 426 2.33 7.29 11.69
C UNK A 426 1.34 6.25 12.02
N UNK A 427 1.80 5.61 12.61
CA UNK A 427 0.95 4.65 12.96
C UNK A 427 -0.22 5.28 13.36
N UNK A 428 -0.50 5.20 12.80
CA UNK A 428 -1.46 5.96 13.09
C UNK A 428 -2.41 5.85 14.12
N UNK A 429 -1.90 6.29 14.68
CA UNK A 429 -2.81 6.42 15.61
C UNK A 429 -3.94 7.12 15.09
N UNK A 430 -3.98 6.92 14.24
CA UNK A 430 -5.04 7.56 13.77
C UNK A 430 -6.23 7.12 14.44
N UNK A 431 -6.12 7.23 15.24
CA UNK A 431 -7.04 6.80 15.99
C UNK A 431 -8.38 7.07 15.63
N UNK A 432 -8.54 6.39 15.04
CA UNK A 432 -9.88 6.48 14.79
C UNK A 432 -10.61 6.52 16.06
N UNK A 433 -10.94 7.25 16.30
CA UNK A 433 -11.79 7.53 17.34
C UNK A 433 -12.48 6.40 17.92
N UNK A 434 -11.84 5.66 18.29
CA UNK A 434 -12.61 4.72 18.96
C UNK A 434 -12.33 4.74 20.40
N UNK A 435 -13.00 4.50 20.92
CA UNK A 435 -13.02 4.39 22.25
C UNK A 435 -12.26 3.27 22.81
N UNK A 436 -11.53 2.75 22.11
CA UNK A 436 -10.72 1.79 22.67
C UNK A 436 -9.50 2.47 23.20
N UNK A 437 -9.06 2.22 23.96
CA UNK A 437 -7.92 2.62 24.39
C UNK A 437 -6.94 2.04 23.54
N VAL A 438 -6.25 2.61 22.86
CA VAL A 438 -5.12 2.18 22.05
C VAL A 438 -3.85 2.34 22.88
N ILE A 439 -3.22 1.25 23.04
CA ILE A 439 -1.94 1.17 23.78
C ILE A 439 -0.91 0.77 22.71
N GLU A 440 -0.05 1.73 22.33
CA GLU A 440 1.01 1.48 21.36
C GLU A 440 2.35 1.24 22.06
N SER A 441 2.95 0.09 21.77
CA SER A 441 4.39 -0.06 21.88
C SER A 441 4.96 -0.15 20.46
N LEU A 442 6.04 0.56 20.22
CA LEU A 442 6.58 0.80 18.89
C LEU A 442 6.99 -0.49 18.18
N LEU A 443 6.25 -0.84 17.15
CA LEU A 443 6.52 -2.00 16.31
C LEU A 443 6.53 -1.66 14.85
N GLY A 444 7.55 -2.04 14.18
CA GLY A 444 7.68 -1.84 12.76
C GLY A 444 7.01 -2.93 11.93
N CYS A 445 6.32 -2.51 10.93
CA CYS A 445 6.01 -3.39 9.83
C CYS A 445 7.28 -3.62 9.03
N PHE A 446 7.51 -4.85 8.62
CA PHE A 446 8.63 -5.20 7.76
C PHE A 446 8.51 -4.47 6.41
N THR A 447 9.49 -3.72 5.99
CA THR A 447 9.71 -3.35 4.60
C THR A 447 10.59 -4.40 3.92
#